data_e2df44d51f993a6c05859b102a021138
#
_entry.id   e2df44d51f993a6c05859b102a021138
#
_cell.length_a   1.000
_cell.length_b   1.000
_cell.length_c   1.000
_cell.angle_alpha   90.00
_cell.angle_beta   90.00
_cell.angle_gamma   90.00
#
_symmetry.space_group_name_H-M   'P 1'
#
loop_
_entity.id
_entity.type
_entity.pdbx_description
1 polymer ?
#
loop_
_entity_poly.entity_id
_entity_poly.type
_entity_poly.pdbx_seq_one_letter_code
_entity_poly.pdbx_strand_id
1 'polypeptide(L)' 'MSGTDHSQDQGWTGPQPVFVLVRPQMGENIGAAARAMWNFGLDRLRLVDPRDGWPNPRAVAMATGAGQVLDHVEV' A
#
# COMPACT_ATOMS: atom_id res chain seq x y z
N MET A 1 23.27 5.30 5.77
CA MET A 1 22.89 4.75 5.33
C MET A 1 22.36 4.75 4.60
N SER A 2 22.31 4.86 4.48
CA SER A 2 21.72 4.84 3.75
C SER A 2 20.99 4.11 3.55
N GLY A 3 20.88 3.85 3.88
CA GLY A 3 20.22 2.78 3.73
C GLY A 3 18.93 2.64 3.31
N THR A 4 18.42 3.35 3.14
CA THR A 4 17.12 3.42 2.81
C THR A 4 16.68 2.60 1.71
N ASP A 5 17.43 2.52 0.78
CA ASP A 5 17.06 1.87 -0.37
C ASP A 5 16.88 0.42 -0.24
N HIS A 6 17.41 -0.14 0.75
CA HIS A 6 17.30 -1.54 0.91
C HIS A 6 16.16 -1.95 1.79
N SER A 7 15.26 -1.05 2.01
CA SER A 7 14.14 -1.38 2.87
C SER A 7 13.39 -2.60 2.38
N GLN A 8 13.29 -2.82 1.10
CA GLN A 8 12.59 -3.99 0.60
C GLN A 8 13.35 -5.27 0.89
N ASP A 9 14.65 -5.23 0.79
CA ASP A 9 15.45 -6.39 1.09
C ASP A 9 15.43 -6.73 2.54
N GLN A 10 15.43 -5.71 3.35
CA GLN A 10 15.46 -5.90 4.77
C GLN A 10 14.11 -5.95 5.37
N GLY A 11 13.16 -5.44 4.69
CA GLY A 11 11.80 -5.54 4.97
C GLY A 11 11.41 -5.70 6.41
N TRP A 12 10.24 -6.14 6.61
CA TRP A 12 9.72 -6.43 7.93
C TRP A 12 10.08 -7.86 8.30
N THR A 13 10.62 -8.06 9.50
CA THR A 13 10.92 -9.41 9.98
C THR A 13 9.92 -9.76 11.05
N GLY A 14 9.37 -10.96 10.97
CA GLY A 14 8.34 -11.40 11.88
C GLY A 14 6.95 -11.16 11.31
N PRO A 15 5.92 -11.21 12.16
CA PRO A 15 4.56 -11.02 11.68
C PRO A 15 4.39 -9.63 11.10
N GLN A 16 3.85 -9.56 9.92
CA GLN A 16 3.66 -8.30 9.23
C GLN A 16 2.38 -7.64 9.72
N PRO A 17 2.41 -6.34 10.02
CA PRO A 17 1.18 -5.64 10.37
C PRO A 17 0.27 -5.48 9.16
N VAL A 18 -1.02 -5.42 9.41
CA VAL A 18 -2.01 -5.08 8.40
C VAL A 18 -2.34 -3.60 8.55
N PHE A 19 -2.15 -2.84 7.49
CA PHE A 19 -2.52 -1.43 7.50
C PHE A 19 -3.96 -1.31 7.04
N VAL A 20 -4.74 -0.51 7.74
CA VAL A 20 -6.16 -0.35 7.43
C VAL A 20 -6.45 1.11 7.13
N LEU A 21 -6.99 1.37 5.96
CA LEU A 21 -7.49 2.69 5.60
C LEU A 21 -9.01 2.65 5.68
N VAL A 22 -9.56 3.50 6.55
CA VAL A 22 -10.99 3.55 6.77
C VAL A 22 -11.58 4.71 5.97
N ARG A 23 -12.50 4.38 5.10
CA ARG A 23 -13.20 5.34 4.23
C ARG A 23 -12.24 6.28 3.51
N PRO A 24 -11.23 5.73 2.83
CA PRO A 24 -10.35 6.59 2.04
C PRO A 24 -11.16 7.28 0.95
N GLN A 25 -10.91 8.56 0.76
CA GLN A 25 -11.74 9.36 -0.13
C GLN A 25 -11.22 9.40 -1.55
N MET A 26 -9.92 9.40 -1.72
CA MET A 26 -9.31 9.51 -3.04
C MET A 26 -8.46 8.30 -3.33
N GLY A 27 -8.59 7.78 -4.55
CA GLY A 27 -7.75 6.67 -4.98
C GLY A 27 -6.27 7.00 -4.89
N GLU A 28 -5.91 8.26 -5.15
CA GLU A 28 -4.53 8.71 -5.05
C GLU A 28 -3.96 8.47 -3.65
N ASN A 29 -4.78 8.64 -2.62
CA ASN A 29 -4.33 8.41 -1.25
C ASN A 29 -4.06 6.94 -0.99
N ILE A 30 -4.87 6.07 -1.57
CA ILE A 30 -4.66 4.64 -1.46
C ILE A 30 -3.34 4.25 -2.14
N GLY A 31 -3.11 4.78 -3.33
CA GLY A 31 -1.87 4.51 -4.06
C GLY A 31 -0.64 5.03 -3.34
N ALA A 32 -0.74 6.22 -2.74
CA ALA A 32 0.37 6.79 -1.98
C ALA A 32 0.68 5.95 -0.75
N ALA A 33 -0.34 5.44 -0.08
CA ALA A 33 -0.14 4.56 1.06
C ALA A 33 0.56 3.27 0.62
N ALA A 34 0.15 2.71 -0.51
CA ALA A 34 0.77 1.50 -1.03
C ALA A 34 2.26 1.72 -1.34
N ARG A 35 2.59 2.87 -1.92
CA ARG A 35 3.98 3.21 -2.19
C ARG A 35 4.80 3.30 -0.91
N ALA A 36 4.26 3.96 0.09
CA ALA A 36 4.95 4.10 1.37
C ALA A 36 5.17 2.73 2.00
N MET A 37 4.14 1.89 1.99
CA MET A 37 4.25 0.54 2.52
C MET A 37 5.31 -0.27 1.79
N TRP A 38 5.32 -0.19 0.47
CA TRP A 38 6.26 -0.95 -0.34
C TRP A 38 7.70 -0.57 -0.04
N ASN A 39 7.96 0.71 0.24
CA ASN A 39 9.28 1.17 0.59
C ASN A 39 9.79 0.56 1.89
N PHE A 40 8.90 0.09 2.75
CA PHE A 40 9.26 -0.58 3.99
C PHE A 40 9.11 -2.10 3.89
N GLY A 41 8.87 -2.61 2.71
CA GLY A 41 8.71 -4.05 2.53
C GLY A 41 7.40 -4.60 3.06
N LEU A 42 6.39 -3.76 3.17
CA LEU A 42 5.08 -4.14 3.68
C LEU A 42 4.10 -4.22 2.53
N ASP A 43 3.20 -5.21 2.57
CA ASP A 43 2.26 -5.38 1.47
C ASP A 43 0.85 -5.78 1.92
N ARG A 44 0.54 -5.66 3.19
CA ARG A 44 -0.78 -6.06 3.69
C ARG A 44 -1.62 -4.83 3.98
N LEU A 45 -2.49 -4.51 3.04
CA LEU A 45 -3.35 -3.34 3.11
C LEU A 45 -4.81 -3.79 3.05
N ARG A 46 -5.63 -3.25 3.94
CA ARG A 46 -7.07 -3.46 3.93
C ARG A 46 -7.77 -2.13 3.79
N LEU A 47 -8.81 -2.10 2.97
CA LEU A 47 -9.65 -0.92 2.80
C LEU A 47 -11.01 -1.18 3.42
N VAL A 48 -11.48 -0.23 4.19
CA VAL A 48 -12.82 -0.29 4.77
C VAL A 48 -13.65 0.81 4.16
N ASP A 49 -14.67 0.43 3.44
CA ASP A 49 -15.66 1.35 2.86
C ASP A 49 -15.00 2.46 2.04
N PRO A 50 -14.19 2.12 1.03
CA PRO A 50 -13.57 3.15 0.18
C PRO A 50 -14.66 3.90 -0.58
N ARG A 51 -14.57 5.24 -0.56
CA ARG A 51 -15.62 6.09 -1.13
C ARG A 51 -15.90 5.77 -2.60
N ASP A 52 -14.84 5.60 -3.36
CA ASP A 52 -14.96 5.40 -4.80
C ASP A 52 -14.95 3.92 -5.18
N GLY A 53 -15.03 3.04 -4.20
CA GLY A 53 -15.04 1.61 -4.45
C GLY A 53 -13.67 1.04 -4.73
N TRP A 54 -13.67 -0.22 -5.04
CA TRP A 54 -12.44 -0.93 -5.37
C TRP A 54 -12.74 -1.98 -6.43
N PRO A 55 -11.89 -2.20 -7.43
CA PRO A 55 -10.62 -1.51 -7.67
C PRO A 55 -10.78 -0.07 -8.14
N ASN A 56 -9.69 0.70 -8.02
CA ASN A 56 -9.70 2.11 -8.35
C ASN A 56 -8.50 2.43 -9.23
N PRO A 57 -8.71 2.84 -10.48
CA PRO A 57 -7.60 3.10 -11.40
C PRO A 57 -6.69 4.23 -10.97
N ARG A 58 -7.20 5.20 -10.21
CA ARG A 58 -6.35 6.29 -9.72
C ARG A 58 -5.37 5.79 -8.67
N ALA A 59 -5.79 4.82 -7.85
CA ALA A 59 -4.90 4.20 -6.90
C ALA A 59 -3.78 3.45 -7.62
N VAL A 60 -4.12 2.73 -8.67
CA VAL A 60 -3.14 1.99 -9.45
C VAL A 60 -2.12 2.94 -10.07
N ALA A 61 -2.58 4.04 -10.64
CA ALA A 61 -1.68 5.00 -11.26
C ALA A 61 -0.74 5.62 -10.24
N MET A 62 -1.24 5.96 -9.07
CA MET A 62 -0.43 6.60 -8.04
C MET A 62 0.53 5.63 -7.36
N ALA A 63 0.21 4.35 -7.35
CA ALA A 63 1.05 3.36 -6.69
C ALA A 63 2.38 3.12 -7.44
N THR A 64 2.44 3.41 -8.72
CA THR A 64 3.61 3.24 -9.54
C THR A 64 4.22 1.86 -9.37
N GLY A 65 5.37 1.72 -8.82
CA GLY A 65 6.04 0.44 -8.65
C GLY A 65 5.50 -0.41 -7.52
N ALA A 66 4.49 0.04 -6.79
CA ALA A 66 3.94 -0.67 -5.65
C ALA A 66 2.64 -1.40 -5.98
N GLY A 67 2.43 -1.74 -7.23
CA GLY A 67 1.22 -2.44 -7.64
C GLY A 67 0.99 -3.75 -6.90
N GLN A 68 2.05 -4.38 -6.45
CA GLN A 68 1.96 -5.62 -5.72
C GLN A 68 1.18 -5.48 -4.42
N VAL A 69 1.30 -4.32 -3.76
CA VAL A 69 0.52 -4.05 -2.56
C VAL A 69 -0.97 -4.01 -2.91
N LEU A 70 -1.30 -3.38 -4.03
CA LEU A 70 -2.69 -3.26 -4.45
C LEU A 70 -3.28 -4.59 -4.90
N ASP A 71 -2.45 -5.48 -5.42
CA ASP A 71 -2.91 -6.79 -5.88
C ASP A 71 -3.42 -7.65 -4.73
N HIS A 72 -2.98 -7.37 -3.52
CA HIS A 72 -3.34 -8.16 -2.34
C HIS A 72 -4.27 -7.42 -1.39
N VAL A 73 -4.82 -6.30 -1.83
CA VAL A 73 -5.72 -5.51 -0.99
C VAL A 73 -6.98 -6.31 -0.66
N GLU A 74 -7.39 -6.22 0.59
CA GLU A 74 -8.68 -6.75 1.05
C GLU A 74 -9.63 -5.60 1.29
N VAL A 75 -10.85 -5.78 0.88
CA VAL A 75 -11.88 -4.75 1.04
C VAL A 75 -12.96 -5.21 1.97
#